data_d37497f2921a6e7eee789905da88a753
#
_entry.id   d37497f2921a6e7eee789905da88a753
#
_cell.length_a   1.000
_cell.length_b   1.000
_cell.length_c   1.000
_cell.angle_alpha   90.00
_cell.angle_beta   90.00
_cell.angle_gamma   90.00
#
_symmetry.space_group_name_H-M   'P 1'
#
loop_
_entity.id
_entity.type
_entity.pdbx_description
1 polymer ?
#
loop_
_entity_poly.entity_id
_entity_poly.type
_entity_poly.pdbx_seq_one_letter_code
_entity_poly.pdbx_strand_id
1 'polypeptide(L)'
;MDSKETMFTGERVVPGAVESDLWNEHVARYRYAALFAVNKYVLDIGCGTGYGASMMASVARDVAGFDVSLEAVQYARESYGGRARFGVGSASALPTQGVRFDLVTAFEVIEHIAEWRDLIKEAARVMKPTGVFLVSTPNKTVYNASRRGVGANPFHVHEFEEVEFRRALEGTFRFVKILAQNQQSSVVVAGDEAGQYGEVFVENKPALRGSQFFLAICSFQRIPIPAFAYIPSASNLLQEREQYIESLKNELEDSRWQHRRLMNEHERLHEHLNERTAWAQSLDRRLQAAEIEMQRLREQQQHERNLIKSSRWFKLGEAINLGPKLPDDPA
;
A
#
# COMPACT_ATOMS: atom_id res chain seq x y z
N MET A 1 10.05 -2.78 26.39
CA MET A 1 9.48 -3.20 25.11
C MET A 1 8.55 -4.35 25.41
N ASP A 2 7.29 -4.17 25.12
CA ASP A 2 6.26 -5.17 25.47
C ASP A 2 6.49 -6.40 24.57
N SER A 3 6.49 -7.60 25.15
CA SER A 3 6.74 -8.86 24.43
C SER A 3 5.80 -9.09 23.24
N LYS A 4 4.72 -8.31 23.15
CA LYS A 4 3.75 -8.34 22.06
C LYS A 4 4.22 -7.61 20.79
N GLU A 5 5.00 -6.53 20.91
CA GLU A 5 5.51 -5.78 19.75
C GLU A 5 6.58 -6.58 18.97
N THR A 6 7.38 -7.40 19.65
CA THR A 6 8.40 -8.24 18.99
C THR A 6 7.82 -9.41 18.22
N MET A 7 6.59 -9.84 18.50
CA MET A 7 5.90 -10.93 17.79
C MET A 7 5.20 -10.52 16.52
N PHE A 8 4.97 -9.22 16.32
CA PHE A 8 4.33 -8.72 15.10
C PHE A 8 5.36 -8.67 13.96
N THR A 9 5.27 -9.63 13.05
CA THR A 9 6.17 -9.72 11.87
C THR A 9 5.67 -8.93 10.66
N GLY A 10 4.55 -8.21 10.79
CA GLY A 10 3.85 -7.54 9.67
C GLY A 10 2.73 -8.38 9.05
N GLU A 11 2.71 -9.70 9.28
CA GLU A 11 1.73 -10.62 8.69
C GLU A 11 0.94 -11.42 9.73
N ARG A 12 1.49 -11.57 10.94
CA ARG A 12 0.84 -12.35 11.99
C ARG A 12 -0.06 -11.48 12.83
N VAL A 13 -1.33 -11.86 12.93
CA VAL A 13 -2.29 -11.18 13.81
C VAL A 13 -2.03 -11.54 15.26
N VAL A 14 -1.72 -10.51 16.07
CA VAL A 14 -1.54 -10.61 17.51
C VAL A 14 -2.68 -9.83 18.18
N PRO A 15 -3.50 -10.46 19.04
CA PRO A 15 -4.63 -9.79 19.69
C PRO A 15 -4.18 -8.55 20.48
N GLY A 16 -4.78 -7.38 20.17
CA GLY A 16 -4.47 -6.10 20.81
C GLY A 16 -3.21 -5.39 20.29
N ALA A 17 -2.52 -5.94 19.26
CA ALA A 17 -1.36 -5.32 18.62
C ALA A 17 -1.58 -5.03 17.13
N VAL A 18 -2.77 -5.28 16.59
CA VAL A 18 -3.16 -4.99 15.21
C VAL A 18 -4.35 -4.06 15.17
N GLU A 19 -4.52 -3.38 14.02
CA GLU A 19 -5.68 -2.51 13.77
C GLU A 19 -7.00 -3.28 13.91
N SER A 20 -8.03 -2.58 14.39
CA SER A 20 -9.34 -3.18 14.65
C SER A 20 -9.99 -3.81 13.42
N ASP A 21 -9.80 -3.22 12.24
CA ASP A 21 -10.35 -3.75 10.99
C ASP A 21 -9.74 -5.11 10.64
N LEU A 22 -8.42 -5.23 10.67
CA LEU A 22 -7.72 -6.49 10.43
C LEU A 22 -8.13 -7.55 11.46
N TRP A 23 -8.22 -7.16 12.72
CA TRP A 23 -8.71 -8.03 13.78
C TRP A 23 -10.13 -8.55 13.51
N ASN A 24 -11.04 -7.65 13.15
CA ASN A 24 -12.44 -7.97 12.87
C ASN A 24 -12.59 -8.92 11.68
N GLU A 25 -11.79 -8.75 10.63
CA GLU A 25 -11.77 -9.64 9.47
C GLU A 25 -11.38 -11.08 9.86
N HIS A 26 -10.38 -11.21 10.70
CA HIS A 26 -9.96 -12.52 11.20
C HIS A 26 -10.99 -13.13 12.14
N VAL A 27 -11.49 -12.36 13.10
CA VAL A 27 -12.55 -12.81 14.01
C VAL A 27 -13.78 -13.28 13.25
N ALA A 28 -14.22 -12.56 12.22
CA ALA A 28 -15.35 -12.92 11.38
C ALA A 28 -15.17 -14.32 10.75
N ARG A 29 -13.98 -14.63 10.22
CA ARG A 29 -13.67 -15.96 9.64
C ARG A 29 -13.78 -17.07 10.67
N TYR A 30 -13.19 -16.86 11.84
CA TYR A 30 -13.24 -17.88 12.92
C TYR A 30 -14.62 -18.02 13.54
N ARG A 31 -15.39 -16.94 13.67
CA ARG A 31 -16.81 -17.01 14.06
C ARG A 31 -17.64 -17.78 13.03
N TYR A 32 -17.38 -17.57 11.74
CA TYR A 32 -18.02 -18.34 10.69
C TYR A 32 -17.63 -19.83 10.75
N ALA A 33 -16.35 -20.13 10.93
CA ALA A 33 -15.85 -21.49 11.09
C ALA A 33 -16.46 -22.20 12.32
N ALA A 34 -16.72 -21.48 13.40
CA ALA A 34 -17.35 -22.01 14.59
C ALA A 34 -18.74 -22.62 14.35
N LEU A 35 -19.47 -22.15 13.31
CA LEU A 35 -20.76 -22.75 12.91
C LEU A 35 -20.60 -24.21 12.43
N PHE A 36 -19.44 -24.56 11.87
CA PHE A 36 -19.08 -25.89 11.41
C PHE A 36 -18.38 -26.74 12.47
N ALA A 37 -17.95 -26.10 13.57
CA ALA A 37 -17.09 -26.72 14.59
C ALA A 37 -17.87 -27.40 15.72
N VAL A 38 -19.18 -27.18 15.85
CA VAL A 38 -20.00 -27.64 16.98
C VAL A 38 -19.88 -29.16 17.20
N ASN A 39 -19.33 -29.57 18.35
CA ASN A 39 -19.07 -30.97 18.72
C ASN A 39 -18.17 -31.73 17.72
N LYS A 40 -17.28 -31.04 17.01
CA LYS A 40 -16.41 -31.60 15.97
C LYS A 40 -14.94 -31.63 16.39
N TYR A 41 -14.17 -32.51 15.74
CA TYR A 41 -12.70 -32.46 15.77
C TYR A 41 -12.21 -31.47 14.72
N VAL A 42 -11.50 -30.45 15.14
CA VAL A 42 -11.07 -29.33 14.32
C VAL A 42 -9.56 -29.28 14.19
N LEU A 43 -9.07 -28.98 13.01
CA LEU A 43 -7.68 -28.64 12.73
C LEU A 43 -7.59 -27.21 12.18
N ASP A 44 -6.71 -26.39 12.79
CA ASP A 44 -6.38 -25.05 12.31
C ASP A 44 -4.95 -25.06 11.76
N ILE A 45 -4.81 -24.92 10.44
CA ILE A 45 -3.53 -24.91 9.72
C ILE A 45 -3.05 -23.46 9.63
N GLY A 46 -1.81 -23.18 10.05
CA GLY A 46 -1.30 -21.80 10.16
C GLY A 46 -2.00 -21.06 11.30
N CYS A 47 -2.14 -21.70 12.46
CA CYS A 47 -2.93 -21.17 13.58
C CYS A 47 -2.34 -19.90 14.23
N GLY A 48 -1.13 -19.50 13.84
CA GLY A 48 -0.44 -18.31 14.35
C GLY A 48 -0.39 -18.29 15.89
N THR A 49 -0.82 -17.18 16.48
CA THR A 49 -0.88 -17.00 17.94
C THR A 49 -2.00 -17.78 18.64
N GLY A 50 -2.80 -18.58 17.93
CA GLY A 50 -3.76 -19.54 18.49
C GLY A 50 -5.11 -18.99 18.91
N TYR A 51 -5.38 -17.70 18.77
CA TYR A 51 -6.67 -17.10 19.15
C TYR A 51 -7.86 -17.70 18.39
N GLY A 52 -7.69 -17.96 17.08
CA GLY A 52 -8.74 -18.54 16.24
C GLY A 52 -9.09 -19.97 16.63
N ALA A 53 -8.06 -20.80 16.84
CA ALA A 53 -8.25 -22.16 17.38
C ALA A 53 -8.95 -22.13 18.76
N SER A 54 -8.56 -21.18 19.63
CA SER A 54 -9.22 -20.99 20.94
C SER A 54 -10.70 -20.57 20.81
N MET A 55 -11.03 -19.75 19.80
CA MET A 55 -12.42 -19.36 19.54
C MET A 55 -13.26 -20.57 19.11
N MET A 56 -12.76 -21.40 18.20
CA MET A 56 -13.44 -22.63 17.77
C MET A 56 -13.56 -23.66 18.90
N ALA A 57 -12.58 -23.70 19.81
CA ALA A 57 -12.60 -24.60 20.96
C ALA A 57 -13.77 -24.34 21.94
N SER A 58 -14.39 -23.17 21.89
CA SER A 58 -15.57 -22.88 22.72
C SER A 58 -16.81 -23.74 22.38
N VAL A 59 -16.87 -24.27 21.16
CA VAL A 59 -17.99 -25.07 20.65
C VAL A 59 -17.57 -26.44 20.11
N ALA A 60 -16.29 -26.59 19.79
CA ALA A 60 -15.72 -27.83 19.25
C ALA A 60 -15.57 -28.90 20.34
N ARG A 61 -15.52 -30.16 19.91
CA ARG A 61 -15.17 -31.26 20.78
C ARG A 61 -13.66 -31.26 21.15
N ASP A 62 -12.83 -30.92 20.18
CA ASP A 62 -11.38 -30.86 20.34
C ASP A 62 -10.78 -30.05 19.17
N VAL A 63 -9.76 -29.25 19.44
CA VAL A 63 -9.08 -28.42 18.45
C VAL A 63 -7.58 -28.64 18.52
N ALA A 64 -6.97 -28.88 17.34
CA ALA A 64 -5.53 -28.86 17.16
C ALA A 64 -5.15 -27.69 16.22
N GLY A 65 -4.09 -26.98 16.55
CA GLY A 65 -3.50 -25.95 15.70
C GLY A 65 -2.05 -26.28 15.35
N PHE A 66 -1.68 -26.11 14.08
CA PHE A 66 -0.29 -26.18 13.65
C PHE A 66 0.15 -24.89 13.02
N ASP A 67 1.38 -24.47 13.35
CA ASP A 67 2.06 -23.35 12.70
C ASP A 67 3.54 -23.71 12.51
N VAL A 68 4.18 -23.15 11.48
CA VAL A 68 5.59 -23.37 11.22
C VAL A 68 6.48 -22.65 12.23
N SER A 69 6.00 -21.56 12.82
CA SER A 69 6.72 -20.74 13.79
C SER A 69 6.65 -21.35 15.19
N LEU A 70 7.81 -21.75 15.71
CA LEU A 70 7.95 -22.21 17.08
C LEU A 70 7.51 -21.14 18.11
N GLU A 71 7.84 -19.89 17.86
CA GLU A 71 7.49 -18.75 18.70
C GLU A 71 5.98 -18.56 18.81
N ALA A 72 5.27 -18.58 17.65
CA ALA A 72 3.82 -18.50 17.62
C ALA A 72 3.16 -19.65 18.38
N VAL A 73 3.67 -20.87 18.20
CA VAL A 73 3.18 -22.07 18.90
C VAL A 73 3.42 -22.00 20.41
N GLN A 74 4.56 -21.47 20.84
CA GLN A 74 4.83 -21.26 22.28
C GLN A 74 3.83 -20.27 22.88
N TYR A 75 3.64 -19.12 22.24
CA TYR A 75 2.64 -18.14 22.67
C TYR A 75 1.21 -18.73 22.69
N ALA A 76 0.83 -19.48 21.66
CA ALA A 76 -0.48 -20.13 21.59
C ALA A 76 -0.68 -21.14 22.75
N ARG A 77 0.34 -21.91 23.08
CA ARG A 77 0.31 -22.85 24.23
C ARG A 77 0.16 -22.13 25.56
N GLU A 78 0.91 -21.05 25.75
CA GLU A 78 0.87 -20.27 27.01
C GLU A 78 -0.48 -19.57 27.16
N SER A 79 -1.00 -19.00 26.10
CA SER A 79 -2.23 -18.20 26.13
C SER A 79 -3.51 -19.05 26.08
N TYR A 80 -3.49 -20.18 25.36
CA TYR A 80 -4.70 -20.94 25.02
C TYR A 80 -4.56 -22.48 25.18
N GLY A 81 -3.43 -22.98 25.68
CA GLY A 81 -3.18 -24.42 25.81
C GLY A 81 -4.18 -25.19 26.66
N GLY A 82 -4.95 -24.52 27.53
CA GLY A 82 -6.07 -25.11 28.25
C GLY A 82 -7.34 -25.32 27.44
N ARG A 83 -7.41 -24.81 26.20
CA ARG A 83 -8.58 -24.86 25.31
C ARG A 83 -8.33 -25.64 24.03
N ALA A 84 -7.11 -25.53 23.48
CA ALA A 84 -6.72 -26.18 22.23
C ALA A 84 -5.29 -26.72 22.36
N ARG A 85 -4.94 -27.66 21.50
CA ARG A 85 -3.59 -28.23 21.43
C ARG A 85 -2.82 -27.60 20.28
N PHE A 86 -1.58 -27.18 20.51
CA PHE A 86 -0.76 -26.51 19.51
C PHE A 86 0.54 -27.27 19.27
N GLY A 87 0.95 -27.35 18.02
CA GLY A 87 2.18 -28.01 17.59
C GLY A 87 2.89 -27.26 16.45
N VAL A 88 4.20 -27.46 16.36
CA VAL A 88 4.97 -26.99 15.21
C VAL A 88 4.75 -27.95 14.04
N GLY A 89 4.42 -27.42 12.86
CA GLY A 89 4.22 -28.22 11.67
C GLY A 89 4.08 -27.39 10.42
N SER A 90 4.54 -27.92 9.29
CA SER A 90 4.35 -27.31 7.98
C SER A 90 2.94 -27.57 7.45
N ALA A 91 2.33 -26.57 6.86
CA ALA A 91 1.03 -26.70 6.20
C ALA A 91 1.08 -27.63 4.96
N SER A 92 2.24 -27.74 4.31
CA SER A 92 2.48 -28.65 3.19
C SER A 92 2.88 -30.08 3.59
N ALA A 93 3.12 -30.32 4.89
CA ALA A 93 3.48 -31.64 5.46
C ALA A 93 3.03 -31.71 6.91
N LEU A 94 1.75 -31.93 7.17
CA LEU A 94 1.16 -31.91 8.50
C LEU A 94 1.67 -33.10 9.36
N PRO A 95 2.11 -32.85 10.61
CA PRO A 95 2.63 -33.89 11.49
C PRO A 95 1.50 -34.72 12.15
N THR A 96 0.51 -35.12 11.36
CA THR A 96 -0.61 -35.94 11.80
C THR A 96 -0.85 -37.10 10.86
N GLN A 97 -1.14 -38.27 11.42
CA GLN A 97 -1.43 -39.49 10.67
C GLN A 97 -2.91 -39.74 10.58
N GLY A 98 -3.37 -40.19 9.39
CA GLY A 98 -4.73 -40.66 9.15
C GLY A 98 -5.79 -39.55 9.09
N VAL A 99 -6.99 -40.00 8.77
CA VAL A 99 -8.18 -39.16 8.63
C VAL A 99 -8.82 -38.92 10.00
N ARG A 100 -8.86 -37.68 10.50
CA ARG A 100 -9.24 -37.38 11.87
C ARG A 100 -10.24 -36.25 12.02
N PHE A 101 -10.19 -35.24 11.15
CA PHE A 101 -10.84 -33.97 11.40
C PHE A 101 -12.17 -33.83 10.64
N ASP A 102 -13.16 -33.32 11.35
CA ASP A 102 -14.46 -32.97 10.78
C ASP A 102 -14.44 -31.58 10.13
N LEU A 103 -13.59 -30.70 10.64
CA LEU A 103 -13.35 -29.35 10.11
C LEU A 103 -11.84 -29.13 10.04
N VAL A 104 -11.38 -28.61 8.91
CA VAL A 104 -10.02 -28.10 8.71
C VAL A 104 -10.15 -26.64 8.30
N THR A 105 -9.35 -25.78 8.90
CA THR A 105 -9.27 -24.34 8.55
C THR A 105 -7.84 -23.97 8.12
N ALA A 106 -7.73 -23.06 7.16
CA ALA A 106 -6.47 -22.42 6.75
C ALA A 106 -6.80 -20.99 6.28
N PHE A 107 -6.69 -20.02 7.20
CA PHE A 107 -7.08 -18.64 6.91
C PHE A 107 -5.86 -17.74 6.74
N GLU A 108 -5.74 -17.12 5.56
CA GLU A 108 -4.60 -16.25 5.18
C GLU A 108 -3.26 -17.00 5.35
N VAL A 109 -3.17 -18.17 4.75
CA VAL A 109 -2.00 -19.05 4.83
C VAL A 109 -1.53 -19.48 3.44
N ILE A 110 -2.48 -19.78 2.54
CA ILE A 110 -2.20 -20.40 1.24
C ILE A 110 -1.34 -19.51 0.35
N GLU A 111 -1.48 -18.18 0.46
CA GLU A 111 -0.71 -17.17 -0.29
C GLU A 111 0.76 -17.06 0.14
N HIS A 112 1.09 -17.51 1.35
CA HIS A 112 2.44 -17.46 1.91
C HIS A 112 3.28 -18.71 1.58
N ILE A 113 2.70 -19.72 0.94
CA ILE A 113 3.32 -21.03 0.74
C ILE A 113 3.55 -21.29 -0.76
N ALA A 114 4.80 -21.54 -1.16
CA ALA A 114 5.12 -21.90 -2.53
C ALA A 114 4.46 -23.24 -2.95
N GLU A 115 4.43 -24.19 -2.02
CA GLU A 115 3.84 -25.53 -2.19
C GLU A 115 2.35 -25.54 -1.81
N TRP A 116 1.59 -24.49 -2.12
CA TRP A 116 0.19 -24.34 -1.75
C TRP A 116 -0.70 -25.52 -2.22
N ARG A 117 -0.29 -26.22 -3.30
CA ARG A 117 -0.99 -27.43 -3.76
C ARG A 117 -0.90 -28.57 -2.76
N ASP A 118 0.23 -28.66 -2.06
CA ASP A 118 0.44 -29.69 -1.05
C ASP A 118 -0.34 -29.36 0.24
N LEU A 119 -0.51 -28.09 0.61
CA LEU A 119 -1.45 -27.69 1.66
C LEU A 119 -2.88 -28.18 1.35
N ILE A 120 -3.37 -28.03 0.11
CA ILE A 120 -4.72 -28.49 -0.27
C ILE A 120 -4.81 -30.02 -0.16
N LYS A 121 -3.77 -30.76 -0.60
CA LYS A 121 -3.72 -32.23 -0.48
C LYS A 121 -3.66 -32.69 0.98
N GLU A 122 -2.87 -32.02 1.81
CA GLU A 122 -2.75 -32.33 3.22
C GLU A 122 -4.05 -32.08 3.96
N ALA A 123 -4.74 -30.96 3.69
CA ALA A 123 -6.08 -30.70 4.24
C ALA A 123 -7.05 -31.83 3.88
N ALA A 124 -7.07 -32.24 2.62
CA ALA A 124 -7.90 -33.36 2.16
C ALA A 124 -7.51 -34.70 2.80
N ARG A 125 -6.20 -34.96 2.97
CA ARG A 125 -5.68 -36.21 3.58
C ARG A 125 -6.09 -36.41 5.03
N VAL A 126 -6.11 -35.33 5.81
CA VAL A 126 -6.42 -35.39 7.25
C VAL A 126 -7.90 -35.25 7.54
N MET A 127 -8.69 -34.81 6.57
CA MET A 127 -10.12 -34.57 6.71
C MET A 127 -10.94 -35.85 6.53
N LYS A 128 -11.99 -36.02 7.34
CA LYS A 128 -12.97 -37.09 7.17
C LYS A 128 -13.72 -36.95 5.84
N PRO A 129 -14.29 -38.05 5.27
CA PRO A 129 -15.12 -37.98 4.05
C PRO A 129 -16.33 -37.05 4.17
N THR A 130 -16.84 -36.86 5.40
CA THR A 130 -17.92 -35.92 5.74
C THR A 130 -17.45 -34.56 6.21
N GLY A 131 -16.14 -34.35 6.21
CA GLY A 131 -15.52 -33.15 6.73
C GLY A 131 -15.62 -31.96 5.78
N VAL A 132 -15.25 -30.81 6.32
CA VAL A 132 -15.27 -29.53 5.61
C VAL A 132 -13.87 -28.90 5.73
N PHE A 133 -13.39 -28.35 4.62
CA PHE A 133 -12.21 -27.50 4.58
C PHE A 133 -12.62 -26.06 4.30
N LEU A 134 -12.25 -25.15 5.20
CA LEU A 134 -12.43 -23.71 5.04
C LEU A 134 -11.08 -23.07 4.81
N VAL A 135 -10.95 -22.37 3.70
CA VAL A 135 -9.68 -21.69 3.35
C VAL A 135 -9.97 -20.29 2.83
N SER A 136 -9.19 -19.32 3.30
CA SER A 136 -9.27 -17.94 2.81
C SER A 136 -7.96 -17.49 2.19
N THR A 137 -8.06 -16.48 1.32
CA THR A 137 -6.93 -15.76 0.72
C THR A 137 -7.39 -14.39 0.27
N PRO A 138 -6.52 -13.37 0.22
CA PRO A 138 -6.83 -12.08 -0.37
C PRO A 138 -7.19 -12.22 -1.85
N ASN A 139 -8.11 -11.38 -2.31
CA ASN A 139 -8.41 -11.26 -3.73
C ASN A 139 -7.31 -10.43 -4.41
N LYS A 140 -6.46 -11.06 -5.19
CA LYS A 140 -5.34 -10.45 -5.91
C LYS A 140 -5.70 -9.11 -6.57
N THR A 141 -6.82 -9.04 -7.27
CA THR A 141 -7.24 -7.85 -8.01
C THR A 141 -7.50 -6.66 -7.09
N VAL A 142 -8.21 -6.88 -5.97
CA VAL A 142 -8.55 -5.84 -4.99
C VAL A 142 -7.35 -5.50 -4.13
N TYR A 143 -6.62 -6.51 -3.68
CA TYR A 143 -5.43 -6.36 -2.85
C TYR A 143 -4.35 -5.53 -3.54
N ASN A 144 -4.03 -5.83 -4.79
CA ASN A 144 -3.06 -5.06 -5.58
C ASN A 144 -3.55 -3.63 -5.87
N ALA A 145 -4.86 -3.42 -6.02
CA ALA A 145 -5.41 -2.08 -6.20
C ALA A 145 -5.28 -1.22 -4.93
N SER A 146 -5.44 -1.80 -3.73
CA SER A 146 -5.30 -1.10 -2.46
C SER A 146 -3.84 -0.75 -2.13
N ARG A 147 -2.88 -1.49 -2.68
CA ARG A 147 -1.44 -1.28 -2.46
C ARG A 147 -0.74 -0.44 -3.55
N ARG A 148 -1.49 0.26 -4.39
CA ARG A 148 -0.91 1.18 -5.39
C ARG A 148 -0.06 2.24 -4.69
N GLY A 149 1.25 2.23 -4.98
CA GLY A 149 2.23 3.13 -4.37
C GLY A 149 3.02 2.56 -3.18
N VAL A 150 2.62 1.43 -2.62
CA VAL A 150 3.34 0.76 -1.51
C VAL A 150 4.17 -0.43 -2.01
N GLY A 151 3.82 -0.99 -3.17
CA GLY A 151 4.48 -2.18 -3.75
C GLY A 151 3.84 -3.50 -3.35
N ALA A 152 4.36 -4.60 -3.92
CA ALA A 152 3.89 -5.95 -3.61
C ALA A 152 4.18 -6.32 -2.15
N ASN A 153 3.35 -7.17 -1.56
CA ASN A 153 3.62 -7.70 -0.24
C ASN A 153 4.80 -8.68 -0.31
N PRO A 154 5.92 -8.43 0.41
CA PRO A 154 7.10 -9.30 0.34
C PRO A 154 6.87 -10.70 0.93
N PHE A 155 5.80 -10.89 1.71
CA PHE A 155 5.46 -12.17 2.33
C PHE A 155 4.51 -13.02 1.48
N HIS A 156 3.82 -12.43 0.48
CA HIS A 156 2.96 -13.18 -0.42
C HIS A 156 3.80 -13.82 -1.54
N VAL A 157 3.89 -15.13 -1.52
CA VAL A 157 4.57 -15.90 -2.56
C VAL A 157 3.65 -16.09 -3.77
N HIS A 158 2.34 -16.25 -3.53
CA HIS A 158 1.34 -16.44 -4.57
C HIS A 158 0.00 -15.80 -4.21
N GLU A 159 -0.49 -14.90 -5.07
CA GLU A 159 -1.79 -14.27 -4.91
C GLU A 159 -2.79 -14.84 -5.92
N PHE A 160 -3.99 -15.15 -5.46
CA PHE A 160 -5.02 -15.82 -6.26
C PHE A 160 -6.04 -14.85 -6.86
N GLU A 161 -6.40 -15.10 -8.12
CA GLU A 161 -7.66 -14.65 -8.68
C GLU A 161 -8.77 -15.69 -8.43
N GLU A 162 -10.04 -15.28 -8.43
CA GLU A 162 -11.18 -16.17 -8.13
C GLU A 162 -11.17 -17.46 -8.95
N VAL A 163 -10.94 -17.35 -10.26
CA VAL A 163 -10.99 -18.50 -11.18
C VAL A 163 -9.85 -19.46 -10.91
N GLU A 164 -8.66 -18.95 -10.60
CA GLU A 164 -7.50 -19.78 -10.26
C GLU A 164 -7.71 -20.48 -8.92
N PHE A 165 -8.14 -19.74 -7.90
CA PHE A 165 -8.42 -20.29 -6.58
C PHE A 165 -9.48 -21.40 -6.62
N ARG A 166 -10.55 -21.17 -7.35
CA ARG A 166 -11.60 -22.17 -7.59
C ARG A 166 -11.02 -23.44 -8.22
N ARG A 167 -10.29 -23.32 -9.33
CA ARG A 167 -9.70 -24.47 -10.04
C ARG A 167 -8.70 -25.25 -9.18
N ALA A 168 -7.91 -24.54 -8.39
CA ALA A 168 -6.97 -25.16 -7.47
C ALA A 168 -7.68 -26.08 -6.47
N LEU A 169 -8.80 -25.65 -5.92
CA LEU A 169 -9.58 -26.40 -4.95
C LEU A 169 -10.43 -27.51 -5.60
N GLU A 170 -11.02 -27.26 -6.76
CA GLU A 170 -11.82 -28.24 -7.52
C GLU A 170 -10.95 -29.43 -8.04
N GLY A 171 -9.64 -29.24 -8.15
CA GLY A 171 -8.70 -30.33 -8.43
C GLY A 171 -8.64 -31.43 -7.33
N THR A 172 -9.10 -31.10 -6.12
CA THR A 172 -9.05 -32.02 -4.97
C THR A 172 -10.43 -32.29 -4.38
N PHE A 173 -11.29 -31.28 -4.28
CA PHE A 173 -12.60 -31.38 -3.63
C PHE A 173 -13.73 -31.45 -4.65
N ARG A 174 -14.72 -32.31 -4.38
CA ARG A 174 -15.87 -32.47 -5.28
C ARG A 174 -16.82 -31.26 -5.26
N PHE A 175 -16.96 -30.63 -4.12
CA PHE A 175 -17.83 -29.47 -3.92
C PHE A 175 -17.00 -28.30 -3.38
N VAL A 176 -16.94 -27.22 -4.15
CA VAL A 176 -16.24 -25.98 -3.80
C VAL A 176 -17.23 -24.82 -3.94
N LYS A 177 -17.39 -24.08 -2.86
CA LYS A 177 -18.17 -22.85 -2.86
C LYS A 177 -17.30 -21.71 -2.39
N ILE A 178 -17.09 -20.71 -3.26
CA ILE A 178 -16.39 -19.48 -2.87
C ILE A 178 -17.41 -18.46 -2.42
N LEU A 179 -17.14 -17.87 -1.26
CA LEU A 179 -17.88 -16.77 -0.67
C LEU A 179 -17.03 -15.51 -0.74
N ALA A 180 -17.68 -14.36 -0.85
CA ALA A 180 -17.05 -13.05 -0.74
C ALA A 180 -17.02 -12.62 0.74
N GLN A 181 -15.88 -12.25 1.23
CA GLN A 181 -15.77 -11.55 2.51
C GLN A 181 -15.44 -10.08 2.25
N ASN A 182 -16.28 -9.20 2.80
CA ASN A 182 -16.16 -7.76 2.70
C ASN A 182 -16.55 -7.12 4.02
N GLN A 183 -15.94 -5.98 4.32
CA GLN A 183 -16.49 -5.04 5.28
C GLN A 183 -17.63 -4.25 4.60
N GLN A 184 -18.77 -4.18 5.25
CA GLN A 184 -19.92 -3.43 4.76
C GLN A 184 -20.60 -2.67 5.92
N SER A 185 -21.04 -1.46 5.63
CA SER A 185 -21.89 -0.72 6.55
C SER A 185 -23.26 -1.39 6.63
N SER A 186 -23.77 -1.58 7.83
CA SER A 186 -25.08 -2.19 8.07
C SER A 186 -25.88 -1.37 9.09
N VAL A 187 -27.20 -1.46 9.00
CA VAL A 187 -28.10 -0.97 10.04
C VAL A 187 -28.51 -2.16 10.90
N VAL A 188 -28.21 -2.08 12.19
CA VAL A 188 -28.51 -3.14 13.14
C VAL A 188 -29.67 -2.71 14.02
N VAL A 189 -30.66 -3.58 14.13
CA VAL A 189 -31.75 -3.46 15.12
C VAL A 189 -31.57 -4.63 16.08
N ALA A 190 -31.14 -4.35 17.29
CA ALA A 190 -30.84 -5.36 18.31
C ALA A 190 -31.26 -4.86 19.69
N GLY A 191 -31.47 -5.80 20.63
CA GLY A 191 -31.59 -5.49 22.05
C GLY A 191 -30.23 -5.14 22.67
N ASP A 192 -30.21 -5.01 23.96
CA ASP A 192 -29.06 -4.66 24.80
C ASP A 192 -28.15 -5.86 25.15
N GLU A 193 -28.55 -7.06 24.76
CA GLU A 193 -27.76 -8.27 25.00
C GLU A 193 -26.87 -8.64 23.81
N ALA A 194 -25.64 -9.02 24.08
CA ALA A 194 -24.78 -9.62 23.06
C ALA A 194 -25.22 -11.06 22.76
N GLY A 195 -25.35 -11.39 21.47
CA GLY A 195 -25.79 -12.75 21.12
C GLY A 195 -25.89 -13.00 19.63
N GLN A 196 -26.51 -14.12 19.31
CA GLN A 196 -26.85 -14.48 17.93
C GLN A 196 -28.25 -13.95 17.61
N TYR A 197 -28.31 -13.01 16.67
CA TYR A 197 -29.57 -12.44 16.19
C TYR A 197 -30.00 -13.07 14.87
N GLY A 198 -31.29 -13.13 14.69
CA GLY A 198 -32.09 -13.74 13.64
C GLY A 198 -31.62 -13.67 12.18
N GLU A 199 -32.46 -13.14 11.30
CA GLU A 199 -32.21 -13.20 9.86
C GLU A 199 -31.28 -12.12 9.36
N VAL A 200 -30.34 -12.50 8.46
CA VAL A 200 -29.50 -11.59 7.74
C VAL A 200 -30.11 -11.29 6.38
N PHE A 201 -30.55 -10.08 6.15
CA PHE A 201 -31.08 -9.64 4.87
C PHE A 201 -29.97 -8.92 4.05
N VAL A 202 -29.75 -9.43 2.83
CA VAL A 202 -28.76 -8.87 1.91
C VAL A 202 -29.43 -8.47 0.62
N GLU A 203 -29.60 -7.16 0.38
CA GLU A 203 -30.29 -6.64 -0.81
C GLU A 203 -29.60 -7.01 -2.12
N ASN A 204 -28.30 -6.87 -2.17
CA ASN A 204 -27.52 -7.13 -3.37
C ASN A 204 -26.58 -8.32 -3.17
N LYS A 205 -26.51 -9.20 -4.16
CA LYS A 205 -25.54 -10.31 -4.14
C LYS A 205 -24.14 -9.72 -4.12
N PRO A 206 -23.30 -10.08 -3.12
CA PRO A 206 -21.89 -9.67 -3.12
C PRO A 206 -21.23 -10.16 -4.40
N ALA A 207 -20.60 -9.25 -5.14
CA ALA A 207 -19.84 -9.61 -6.33
C ALA A 207 -18.49 -10.20 -5.89
N LEU A 208 -18.19 -11.45 -6.22
CA LEU A 208 -16.92 -12.10 -5.90
C LEU A 208 -15.72 -11.28 -6.42
N ARG A 209 -15.83 -10.73 -7.64
CA ARG A 209 -14.74 -9.93 -8.25
C ARG A 209 -14.36 -8.67 -7.47
N GLY A 210 -15.29 -8.09 -6.72
CA GLY A 210 -15.05 -6.89 -5.91
C GLY A 210 -14.82 -7.18 -4.42
N SER A 211 -14.76 -8.45 -4.01
CA SER A 211 -14.53 -8.79 -2.61
C SER A 211 -13.08 -8.58 -2.20
N GLN A 212 -12.86 -8.21 -0.95
CA GLN A 212 -11.52 -8.06 -0.36
C GLN A 212 -10.82 -9.41 -0.23
N PHE A 213 -11.58 -10.42 0.23
CA PHE A 213 -11.07 -11.78 0.42
C PHE A 213 -12.02 -12.80 -0.19
N PHE A 214 -11.47 -13.94 -0.57
CA PHE A 214 -12.18 -15.15 -0.89
C PHE A 214 -12.18 -16.07 0.33
N LEU A 215 -13.35 -16.61 0.69
CA LEU A 215 -13.49 -17.68 1.66
C LEU A 215 -14.10 -18.89 0.94
N ALA A 216 -13.33 -19.95 0.79
CA ALA A 216 -13.81 -21.17 0.13
C ALA A 216 -14.25 -22.21 1.17
N ILE A 217 -15.36 -22.86 0.87
CA ILE A 217 -15.88 -24.04 1.56
C ILE A 217 -15.70 -25.22 0.63
N CYS A 218 -14.92 -26.19 1.04
CA CYS A 218 -14.55 -27.37 0.27
C CYS A 218 -15.00 -28.63 0.99
N SER A 219 -15.60 -29.59 0.26
CA SER A 219 -16.07 -30.84 0.85
C SER A 219 -16.20 -31.94 -0.23
N PHE A 220 -16.27 -33.20 0.23
CA PHE A 220 -16.54 -34.35 -0.64
C PHE A 220 -18.04 -34.63 -0.80
N GLN A 221 -18.89 -34.06 0.06
CA GLN A 221 -20.33 -34.17 0.05
C GLN A 221 -20.98 -32.79 0.06
N ARG A 222 -22.21 -32.71 -0.44
CA ARG A 222 -22.99 -31.47 -0.33
C ARG A 222 -23.29 -31.15 1.13
N ILE A 223 -23.04 -29.94 1.54
CA ILE A 223 -23.32 -29.43 2.88
C ILE A 223 -24.14 -28.13 2.80
N PRO A 224 -24.93 -27.84 3.82
CA PRO A 224 -25.60 -26.54 3.93
C PRO A 224 -24.52 -25.44 4.15
N ILE A 225 -24.77 -24.28 3.56
CA ILE A 225 -23.88 -23.11 3.67
C ILE A 225 -24.69 -22.02 4.37
N PRO A 226 -24.41 -21.75 5.65
CA PRO A 226 -25.13 -20.73 6.39
C PRO A 226 -24.78 -19.34 5.88
N ALA A 227 -25.77 -18.44 5.86
CA ALA A 227 -25.49 -17.01 5.78
C ALA A 227 -24.90 -16.52 7.12
N PHE A 228 -24.00 -15.54 7.06
CA PHE A 228 -23.34 -15.05 8.25
C PHE A 228 -23.03 -13.56 8.09
N ALA A 229 -23.26 -12.81 9.15
CA ALA A 229 -22.76 -11.47 9.33
C ALA A 229 -22.13 -11.36 10.73
N TYR A 230 -21.00 -10.71 10.81
CA TYR A 230 -20.33 -10.40 12.06
C TYR A 230 -20.37 -8.88 12.26
N ILE A 231 -20.88 -8.48 13.40
CA ILE A 231 -20.95 -7.08 13.81
C ILE A 231 -20.02 -6.91 15.00
N PRO A 232 -18.89 -6.26 14.81
CA PRO A 232 -17.94 -6.09 15.89
C PRO A 232 -18.43 -5.10 16.94
N SER A 233 -18.09 -5.32 18.21
CA SER A 233 -18.44 -4.44 19.32
C SER A 233 -17.68 -3.10 19.30
N ALA A 234 -16.55 -3.05 18.62
CA ALA A 234 -15.70 -1.89 18.44
C ALA A 234 -15.38 -1.73 16.96
N SER A 235 -16.32 -1.19 16.21
CA SER A 235 -16.08 -0.74 14.84
C SER A 235 -16.25 0.76 14.81
N ASN A 236 -15.14 1.48 14.92
CA ASN A 236 -15.08 2.91 14.69
C ASN A 236 -14.75 3.24 13.23
N LEU A 237 -15.05 2.31 12.31
CA LEU A 237 -14.71 2.45 10.89
C LEU A 237 -15.16 3.80 10.31
N LEU A 238 -16.34 4.28 10.70
CA LEU A 238 -16.82 5.61 10.29
C LEU A 238 -15.96 6.71 10.92
N GLN A 239 -15.69 6.63 12.21
CA GLN A 239 -14.90 7.64 12.93
C GLN A 239 -13.43 7.66 12.46
N GLU A 240 -12.83 6.49 12.24
CA GLU A 240 -11.47 6.37 11.69
C GLU A 240 -11.39 6.92 10.26
N ARG A 241 -12.39 6.63 9.43
CA ARG A 241 -12.48 7.19 8.07
C ARG A 241 -12.72 8.71 8.08
N GLU A 242 -13.55 9.21 8.98
CA GLU A 242 -13.76 10.64 9.16
C GLU A 242 -12.47 11.34 9.60
N GLN A 243 -11.74 10.77 10.57
CA GLN A 243 -10.43 11.28 11.01
C GLN A 243 -9.40 11.24 9.87
N TYR A 244 -9.35 10.16 9.10
CA TYR A 244 -8.47 10.05 7.95
C TYR A 244 -8.82 11.05 6.84
N ILE A 245 -10.11 11.23 6.54
CA ILE A 245 -10.58 12.25 5.59
C ILE A 245 -10.18 13.65 6.06
N GLU A 246 -10.30 13.92 7.36
CA GLU A 246 -9.91 15.21 7.93
C GLU A 246 -8.38 15.43 7.85
N SER A 247 -7.59 14.40 8.11
CA SER A 247 -6.13 14.44 7.90
C SER A 247 -5.77 14.75 6.45
N LEU A 248 -6.39 14.06 5.50
CA LEU A 248 -6.16 14.30 4.07
C LEU A 248 -6.59 15.71 3.62
N LYS A 249 -7.66 16.26 4.19
CA LYS A 249 -8.06 17.64 3.92
C LYS A 249 -7.01 18.62 4.40
N ASN A 250 -6.48 18.43 5.61
CA ASN A 250 -5.43 19.27 6.18
C ASN A 250 -4.15 19.20 5.31
N GLU A 251 -3.71 18.01 4.93
CA GLU A 251 -2.58 17.83 4.02
C GLU A 251 -2.80 18.51 2.65
N LEU A 252 -4.01 18.43 2.12
CA LEU A 252 -4.38 19.10 0.87
C LEU A 252 -4.36 20.62 1.02
N GLU A 253 -4.83 21.16 2.13
CA GLU A 253 -4.79 22.61 2.41
C GLU A 253 -3.35 23.11 2.54
N ASP A 254 -2.49 22.40 3.26
CA ASP A 254 -1.06 22.70 3.38
C ASP A 254 -0.37 22.67 2.01
N SER A 255 -0.63 21.65 1.21
CA SER A 255 -0.10 21.54 -0.16
C SER A 255 -0.56 22.71 -1.04
N ARG A 256 -1.84 23.10 -0.95
CA ARG A 256 -2.38 24.26 -1.67
C ARG A 256 -1.75 25.58 -1.21
N TRP A 257 -1.48 25.70 0.09
CA TRP A 257 -0.81 26.89 0.63
C TRP A 257 0.63 26.98 0.12
N GLN A 258 1.40 25.89 0.16
CA GLN A 258 2.74 25.81 -0.39
C GLN A 258 2.77 26.15 -1.89
N HIS A 259 1.83 25.58 -2.64
CA HIS A 259 1.72 25.86 -4.09
C HIS A 259 1.47 27.36 -4.35
N ARG A 260 0.53 28.00 -3.63
CA ARG A 260 0.27 29.44 -3.76
C ARG A 260 1.50 30.29 -3.42
N ARG A 261 2.23 29.91 -2.37
CA ARG A 261 3.49 30.58 -2.00
C ARG A 261 4.54 30.50 -3.08
N LEU A 262 4.75 29.32 -3.66
CA LEU A 262 5.68 29.11 -4.77
C LEU A 262 5.27 29.89 -6.01
N MET A 263 4.00 29.94 -6.35
CA MET A 263 3.49 30.72 -7.47
C MET A 263 3.77 32.21 -7.30
N ASN A 264 3.52 32.76 -6.11
CA ASN A 264 3.81 34.17 -5.81
C ASN A 264 5.32 34.49 -5.86
N GLU A 265 6.15 33.55 -5.40
CA GLU A 265 7.62 33.71 -5.49
C GLU A 265 8.10 33.64 -6.94
N HIS A 266 7.55 32.73 -7.74
CA HIS A 266 7.83 32.62 -9.16
C HIS A 266 7.44 33.93 -9.90
N GLU A 267 6.28 34.49 -9.60
CA GLU A 267 5.81 35.74 -10.21
C GLU A 267 6.75 36.91 -9.89
N ARG A 268 7.17 37.06 -8.65
CA ARG A 268 8.16 38.06 -8.23
C ARG A 268 9.51 37.89 -8.94
N LEU A 269 10.00 36.65 -9.03
CA LEU A 269 11.24 36.37 -9.73
C LEU A 269 11.14 36.71 -11.21
N HIS A 270 9.99 36.46 -11.81
CA HIS A 270 9.74 36.79 -13.22
C HIS A 270 9.71 38.31 -13.45
N GLU A 271 9.07 39.07 -12.58
CA GLU A 271 9.09 40.54 -12.59
C GLU A 271 10.53 41.06 -12.49
N HIS A 272 11.33 40.61 -11.53
CA HIS A 272 12.72 40.97 -11.38
C HIS A 272 13.57 40.62 -12.61
N LEU A 273 13.31 39.47 -13.22
CA LEU A 273 14.01 39.05 -14.44
C LEU A 273 13.69 40.03 -15.58
N ASN A 274 12.42 40.42 -15.73
CA ASN A 274 11.96 41.37 -16.76
C ASN A 274 12.62 42.74 -16.55
N GLU A 275 12.67 43.26 -15.32
CA GLU A 275 13.33 44.53 -14.97
C GLU A 275 14.83 44.50 -15.33
N ARG A 276 15.53 43.42 -14.95
CA ARG A 276 16.97 43.26 -15.25
C ARG A 276 17.22 43.13 -16.75
N THR A 277 16.33 42.47 -17.48
CA THR A 277 16.43 42.34 -18.94
C THR A 277 16.23 43.71 -19.60
N ALA A 278 15.24 44.48 -19.18
CA ALA A 278 15.00 45.82 -19.66
C ALA A 278 16.20 46.78 -19.38
N TRP A 279 16.77 46.66 -18.19
CA TRP A 279 17.98 47.39 -17.81
C TRP A 279 19.19 47.00 -18.69
N ALA A 280 19.44 45.73 -18.91
CA ALA A 280 20.52 45.23 -19.74
C ALA A 280 20.37 45.73 -21.20
N GLN A 281 19.16 45.69 -21.76
CA GLN A 281 18.86 46.24 -23.08
C GLN A 281 19.08 47.77 -23.16
N SER A 282 18.75 48.46 -22.06
CA SER A 282 19.04 49.94 -21.98
C SER A 282 20.51 50.22 -21.99
N LEU A 283 21.29 49.40 -21.24
CA LEU A 283 22.76 49.54 -21.19
C LEU A 283 23.39 49.22 -22.52
N ASP A 284 22.95 48.21 -23.23
CA ASP A 284 23.43 47.84 -24.57
C ASP A 284 23.22 49.00 -25.59
N ARG A 285 22.00 49.59 -25.57
CA ARG A 285 21.70 50.78 -26.42
C ARG A 285 22.63 51.97 -26.12
N ARG A 286 22.95 52.22 -24.83
CA ARG A 286 23.87 53.27 -24.42
C ARG A 286 25.30 52.96 -24.87
N LEU A 287 25.71 51.72 -24.80
CA LEU A 287 27.05 51.27 -25.24
C LEU A 287 27.16 51.50 -26.78
N GLN A 288 26.21 51.04 -27.54
CA GLN A 288 26.18 51.25 -29.01
C GLN A 288 26.19 52.74 -29.39
N ALA A 289 25.44 53.58 -28.67
CA ALA A 289 25.45 55.03 -28.91
C ALA A 289 26.81 55.63 -28.59
N ALA A 290 27.46 55.21 -27.52
CA ALA A 290 28.83 55.69 -27.16
C ALA A 290 29.89 55.21 -28.16
N GLU A 291 29.79 54.01 -28.69
CA GLU A 291 30.66 53.47 -29.72
C GLU A 291 30.54 54.30 -31.06
N ILE A 292 29.30 54.61 -31.48
CA ILE A 292 29.07 55.44 -32.62
C ILE A 292 29.68 56.85 -32.45
N GLU A 293 29.47 57.46 -31.28
CA GLU A 293 30.06 58.78 -31.01
C GLU A 293 31.56 58.74 -30.93
N MET A 294 32.16 57.73 -30.34
CA MET A 294 33.63 57.55 -30.38
C MET A 294 34.17 57.40 -31.78
N GLN A 295 33.48 56.65 -32.64
CA GLN A 295 33.87 56.49 -34.03
C GLN A 295 33.82 57.86 -34.76
N ARG A 296 32.74 58.61 -34.56
CA ARG A 296 32.57 59.97 -35.13
C ARG A 296 33.71 60.91 -34.68
N LEU A 297 34.06 60.93 -33.40
CA LEU A 297 35.15 61.74 -32.88
C LEU A 297 36.51 61.33 -33.45
N ARG A 298 36.77 60.03 -33.62
CA ARG A 298 37.98 59.53 -34.29
C ARG A 298 38.04 60.00 -35.73
N GLU A 299 36.97 59.93 -36.46
CA GLU A 299 36.89 60.39 -37.88
C GLU A 299 37.13 61.92 -37.97
N GLN A 300 36.51 62.68 -37.06
CA GLN A 300 36.74 64.13 -36.98
C GLN A 300 38.20 64.47 -36.66
N GLN A 301 38.80 63.81 -35.65
CA GLN A 301 40.22 64.00 -35.34
C GLN A 301 41.11 63.64 -36.53
N GLN A 302 40.79 62.57 -37.22
CA GLN A 302 41.58 62.16 -38.39
C GLN A 302 41.43 63.15 -39.53
N HIS A 303 40.23 63.71 -39.73
CA HIS A 303 39.98 64.76 -40.69
C HIS A 303 40.78 66.02 -40.35
N GLU A 304 40.73 66.52 -39.13
CA GLU A 304 41.50 67.68 -38.64
C GLU A 304 42.99 67.46 -38.82
N ARG A 305 43.51 66.28 -38.47
CA ARG A 305 44.91 65.91 -38.69
C ARG A 305 45.29 65.96 -40.17
N ASN A 306 44.44 65.46 -41.05
CA ASN A 306 44.65 65.48 -42.47
C ASN A 306 44.71 66.94 -43.02
N LEU A 307 43.81 67.80 -42.51
CA LEU A 307 43.80 69.23 -42.85
C LEU A 307 45.11 69.92 -42.43
N ILE A 308 45.56 69.62 -41.19
CA ILE A 308 46.80 70.17 -40.69
C ILE A 308 48.01 69.68 -41.55
N LYS A 309 48.05 68.35 -41.83
CA LYS A 309 49.11 67.76 -42.69
C LYS A 309 49.10 68.30 -44.11
N SER A 310 47.96 68.68 -44.64
CA SER A 310 47.76 69.19 -45.97
C SER A 310 48.14 70.70 -46.07
N SER A 311 48.18 71.42 -44.95
CA SER A 311 48.45 72.86 -44.92
C SER A 311 49.83 73.20 -45.43
N ARG A 312 49.94 74.32 -46.10
CA ARG A 312 51.26 74.82 -46.66
C ARG A 312 52.25 75.05 -45.58
N TRP A 313 51.91 75.51 -44.39
CA TRP A 313 52.76 75.73 -43.23
C TRP A 313 53.34 74.45 -42.65
N PHE A 314 52.50 73.35 -42.54
CA PHE A 314 53.01 72.07 -42.07
C PHE A 314 54.02 71.46 -43.04
N LYS A 315 53.69 71.47 -44.35
CA LYS A 315 54.64 71.01 -45.39
C LYS A 315 55.94 71.81 -45.45
N LEU A 316 55.83 73.13 -45.27
CA LEU A 316 57.04 73.95 -45.15
C LEU A 316 57.90 73.65 -43.91
N GLY A 317 57.30 73.48 -42.77
CA GLY A 317 57.92 73.09 -41.52
C GLY A 317 58.64 71.75 -41.58
N GLU A 318 58.02 70.75 -42.20
CA GLU A 318 58.65 69.45 -42.48
C GLU A 318 59.88 69.58 -43.39
N ALA A 319 59.76 70.36 -44.45
CA ALA A 319 60.88 70.57 -45.41
C ALA A 319 62.12 71.25 -44.79
N ILE A 320 61.96 72.10 -43.76
CA ILE A 320 63.06 72.76 -43.04
C ILE A 320 63.38 72.14 -41.66
N ASN A 321 62.76 70.98 -41.33
CA ASN A 321 62.93 70.21 -40.08
C ASN A 321 62.70 71.05 -38.80
N LEU A 322 61.79 72.07 -38.87
CA LEU A 322 61.39 72.99 -37.80
C LEU A 322 59.89 72.97 -37.50
N GLY A 323 59.18 72.02 -38.07
CA GLY A 323 57.72 71.89 -37.89
C GLY A 323 57.31 71.21 -36.58
N PRO A 324 56.08 71.47 -36.09
CA PRO A 324 55.54 70.79 -34.95
C PRO A 324 55.33 69.26 -35.24
N LYS A 325 55.84 68.41 -34.34
CA LYS A 325 55.56 66.98 -34.41
C LYS A 325 54.15 66.72 -33.94
N LEU A 326 53.35 66.18 -34.84
CA LEU A 326 52.05 65.68 -34.43
C LEU A 326 52.24 64.42 -33.55
N PRO A 327 51.49 64.28 -32.47
CA PRO A 327 51.60 63.08 -31.68
C PRO A 327 51.23 61.85 -32.52
N ASP A 328 51.91 60.72 -32.29
CA ASP A 328 51.73 59.48 -33.00
C ASP A 328 50.28 59.02 -32.88
N ASP A 329 49.79 58.26 -33.86
CA ASP A 329 48.43 57.70 -33.86
C ASP A 329 48.22 56.87 -32.61
N PRO A 330 47.14 57.12 -31.79
CA PRO A 330 46.81 56.20 -30.73
C PRO A 330 46.44 54.86 -31.35
N ALA A 331 47.07 53.80 -30.88
CA ALA A 331 46.83 52.41 -31.29
C ALA A 331 45.41 51.95 -31.04
#